data_a4510be0fdbc4b4bf608dde341ee20cc
#
_entry.id   a4510be0fdbc4b4bf608dde341ee20cc
#
_cell.length_a   1.000
_cell.length_b   1.000
_cell.length_c   1.000
_cell.angle_alpha   90.00
_cell.angle_beta   90.00
_cell.angle_gamma   90.00
#
_symmetry.space_group_name_H-M   'P 1'
#
loop_
_entity.id
_entity.type
_entity.pdbx_description
1 polymer ?
#
loop_
_entity_poly.entity_id
_entity_poly.type
_entity_poly.pdbx_seq_one_letter_code
_entity_poly.pdbx_strand_id
1 'polypeptide(L)'
;ILNRRKSRAGKSLEHHLETIFKFCDLKFETQVITEEHKKPDFIFPDGASYHNFEFPADDLICLGAKTTCKDRWRQILNEADRIPVKHLFTLQQGVSKNQLAEMYREKVCLVVPKPYIRYFDESFQDKIMPLNVFTGFVKAKQNRL
;
A
#
# COMPACT_ATOMS: atom_id res chain seq x y z
N ILE A 1 -21.22 -12.14 -12.28
CA ILE A 1 -21.80 -11.38 -11.18
C ILE A 1 -20.78 -11.24 -10.05
N LEU A 2 -20.15 -12.32 -9.65
CA LEU A 2 -19.14 -12.30 -8.58
C LEU A 2 -17.94 -11.43 -8.96
N ASN A 3 -17.50 -11.50 -10.22
CA ASN A 3 -16.38 -10.69 -10.70
C ASN A 3 -16.70 -9.18 -10.72
N ARG A 4 -17.95 -8.84 -11.02
CA ARG A 4 -18.41 -7.45 -10.96
C ARG A 4 -18.38 -6.91 -9.54
N ARG A 5 -18.85 -7.71 -8.57
CA ARG A 5 -18.85 -7.29 -7.16
C ARG A 5 -17.44 -7.08 -6.65
N LYS A 6 -16.51 -7.98 -6.97
CA LYS A 6 -15.10 -7.84 -6.59
C LYS A 6 -14.46 -6.61 -7.20
N SER A 7 -14.74 -6.37 -8.50
CA SER A 7 -14.21 -5.20 -9.19
C SER A 7 -14.75 -3.91 -8.60
N ARG A 8 -16.05 -3.86 -8.28
CA ARG A 8 -16.66 -2.69 -7.65
C ARG A 8 -16.12 -2.45 -6.26
N ALA A 9 -15.92 -3.51 -5.47
CA ALA A 9 -15.37 -3.39 -4.12
C ALA A 9 -13.95 -2.85 -4.17
N GLY A 10 -13.13 -3.33 -5.10
CA GLY A 10 -11.77 -2.85 -5.28
C GLY A 10 -11.72 -1.39 -5.66
N LYS A 11 -12.53 -0.97 -6.63
CA LYS A 11 -12.62 0.43 -7.04
C LYS A 11 -13.14 1.32 -5.94
N SER A 12 -14.14 0.85 -5.17
CA SER A 12 -14.67 1.59 -4.03
C SER A 12 -13.59 1.84 -2.99
N LEU A 13 -12.78 0.83 -2.69
CA LEU A 13 -11.69 0.98 -1.73
C LEU A 13 -10.66 1.98 -2.22
N GLU A 14 -10.26 1.90 -3.48
CA GLU A 14 -9.32 2.85 -4.07
C GLU A 14 -9.86 4.28 -4.01
N HIS A 15 -11.14 4.48 -4.32
CA HIS A 15 -11.78 5.80 -4.24
C HIS A 15 -11.79 6.35 -2.82
N HIS A 16 -12.09 5.51 -1.84
CA HIS A 16 -12.04 5.92 -0.44
C HIS A 16 -10.64 6.35 -0.03
N LEU A 17 -9.63 5.59 -0.43
CA LEU A 17 -8.25 5.92 -0.13
C LEU A 17 -7.82 7.21 -0.82
N GLU A 18 -8.21 7.41 -2.09
CA GLU A 18 -7.94 8.65 -2.80
C GLU A 18 -8.50 9.86 -2.05
N THR A 19 -9.74 9.74 -1.58
CA THR A 19 -10.40 10.81 -0.82
C THR A 19 -9.61 11.13 0.45
N ILE A 20 -9.20 10.09 1.18
CA ILE A 20 -8.41 10.25 2.40
C ILE A 20 -7.08 10.93 2.10
N PHE A 21 -6.39 10.49 1.05
CA PHE A 21 -5.08 11.05 0.71
C PHE A 21 -5.20 12.51 0.26
N LYS A 22 -6.23 12.86 -0.49
CA LYS A 22 -6.50 14.25 -0.87
C LYS A 22 -6.80 15.11 0.36
N PHE A 23 -7.59 14.58 1.28
CA PHE A 23 -7.90 15.28 2.54
C PHE A 23 -6.64 15.54 3.35
N CYS A 24 -5.69 14.60 3.34
CA CYS A 24 -4.41 14.74 4.03
C CYS A 24 -3.40 15.59 3.24
N ASP A 25 -3.79 16.12 2.10
CA ASP A 25 -2.93 16.93 1.23
C ASP A 25 -1.67 16.18 0.79
N LEU A 26 -1.83 14.92 0.42
CA LEU A 26 -0.75 14.08 -0.08
C LEU A 26 -0.72 14.13 -1.61
N LYS A 27 0.49 14.18 -2.16
CA LYS A 27 0.68 13.99 -3.59
C LYS A 27 0.73 12.50 -3.90
N PHE A 28 -0.07 12.06 -4.86
CA PHE A 28 -0.08 10.68 -5.30
C PHE A 28 -0.58 10.59 -6.72
N GLU A 29 -0.29 9.47 -7.36
CA GLU A 29 -0.79 9.17 -8.69
C GLU A 29 -1.23 7.73 -8.75
N THR A 30 -2.34 7.48 -9.46
CA THR A 30 -2.86 6.12 -9.70
C THR A 30 -2.58 5.74 -11.15
N GLN A 31 -2.66 4.45 -11.44
CA GLN A 31 -2.50 3.92 -12.81
C GLN A 31 -1.13 4.21 -13.42
N VAL A 32 -0.11 4.42 -12.59
CA VAL A 32 1.26 4.59 -13.06
C VAL A 32 1.77 3.25 -13.61
N ILE A 33 2.32 3.27 -14.82
CA ILE A 33 2.90 2.07 -15.42
C ILE A 33 4.36 1.98 -14.99
N THR A 34 4.69 0.90 -14.30
CA THR A 34 6.06 0.61 -13.86
C THR A 34 6.68 -0.46 -14.77
N GLU A 35 7.63 -1.23 -14.23
CA GLU A 35 8.33 -2.27 -14.99
C GLU A 35 7.34 -3.34 -15.48
N GLU A 36 7.57 -3.87 -16.68
CA GLU A 36 6.77 -4.95 -17.28
C GLU A 36 5.28 -4.63 -17.34
N HIS A 37 4.93 -3.36 -17.57
CA HIS A 37 3.55 -2.88 -17.67
C HIS A 37 2.73 -3.13 -16.39
N LYS A 38 3.39 -3.28 -15.24
CA LYS A 38 2.71 -3.39 -13.95
C LYS A 38 2.13 -2.03 -13.56
N LYS A 39 1.05 -2.08 -12.77
CA LYS A 39 0.36 -0.86 -12.33
C LYS A 39 0.05 -0.98 -10.83
N PRO A 40 0.95 -0.49 -9.97
CA PRO A 40 0.60 -0.39 -8.55
C PRO A 40 -0.58 0.55 -8.35
N ASP A 41 -1.38 0.31 -7.32
CA ASP A 41 -2.60 1.09 -7.10
C ASP A 41 -2.28 2.55 -6.83
N PHE A 42 -1.24 2.83 -6.05
CA PHE A 42 -0.82 4.20 -5.71
C PHE A 42 0.69 4.31 -5.75
N ILE A 43 1.19 5.41 -6.32
CA ILE A 43 2.60 5.80 -6.25
C ILE A 43 2.65 7.19 -5.61
N PHE A 44 3.55 7.38 -4.66
CA PHE A 44 3.82 8.65 -3.99
C PHE A 44 5.25 9.07 -4.31
N PRO A 45 5.54 10.31 -4.72
CA PRO A 45 4.56 11.38 -4.93
C PRO A 45 3.88 11.33 -6.29
N ASP A 46 4.51 10.77 -7.33
CA ASP A 46 3.94 10.70 -8.67
C ASP A 46 4.74 9.74 -9.56
N GLY A 47 4.23 9.49 -10.77
CA GLY A 47 4.88 8.62 -11.74
C GLY A 47 6.13 9.23 -12.36
N ALA A 48 6.15 10.56 -12.55
CA ALA A 48 7.31 11.23 -13.09
C ALA A 48 8.53 11.03 -12.18
N SER A 49 8.34 11.15 -10.86
CA SER A 49 9.41 10.89 -9.89
C SER A 49 9.84 9.43 -9.92
N TYR A 50 8.90 8.51 -10.07
CA TYR A 50 9.24 7.09 -10.16
C TYR A 50 10.15 6.80 -11.36
N HIS A 51 9.88 7.42 -12.50
CA HIS A 51 10.66 7.22 -13.72
C HIS A 51 11.93 8.06 -13.80
N ASN A 52 12.13 8.97 -12.86
CA ASN A 52 13.31 9.81 -12.79
C ASN A 52 14.35 9.16 -11.87
N PHE A 53 15.40 8.59 -12.46
CA PHE A 53 16.42 7.89 -11.68
C PHE A 53 17.25 8.80 -10.77
N GLU A 54 17.20 10.11 -10.99
CA GLU A 54 17.83 11.08 -10.07
C GLU A 54 17.00 11.30 -8.81
N PHE A 55 15.70 10.98 -8.85
CA PHE A 55 14.84 11.08 -7.67
C PHE A 55 15.17 9.90 -6.74
N PRO A 56 15.46 10.17 -5.44
CA PRO A 56 15.85 9.10 -4.53
C PRO A 56 14.75 8.06 -4.34
N ALA A 57 15.12 6.80 -4.51
CA ALA A 57 14.17 5.69 -4.34
C ALA A 57 13.60 5.65 -2.91
N ASP A 58 14.36 6.11 -1.92
CA ASP A 58 13.91 6.16 -0.52
C ASP A 58 12.75 7.13 -0.30
N ASP A 59 12.57 8.09 -1.20
CA ASP A 59 11.46 9.04 -1.12
C ASP A 59 10.24 8.62 -1.92
N LEU A 60 10.32 7.49 -2.61
CA LEU A 60 9.20 6.89 -3.31
C LEU A 60 8.48 5.90 -2.40
N ILE A 61 7.15 5.90 -2.48
CA ILE A 61 6.32 4.95 -1.74
C ILE A 61 5.29 4.36 -2.71
N CYS A 62 5.05 3.07 -2.62
CA CYS A 62 3.94 2.43 -3.33
C CYS A 62 2.97 1.83 -2.33
N LEU A 63 1.71 1.79 -2.70
CA LEU A 63 0.66 1.18 -1.89
C LEU A 63 -0.24 0.35 -2.78
N GLY A 64 -0.40 -0.92 -2.43
CA GLY A 64 -1.42 -1.77 -2.99
C GLY A 64 -2.64 -1.75 -2.09
N ALA A 65 -3.83 -1.87 -2.66
CA ALA A 65 -5.08 -1.88 -1.91
C ALA A 65 -5.86 -3.13 -2.25
N LYS A 66 -6.12 -3.95 -1.25
CA LYS A 66 -6.87 -5.21 -1.39
C LYS A 66 -7.91 -5.29 -0.28
N THR A 67 -9.19 -5.39 -0.65
CA THR A 67 -10.25 -5.59 0.34
C THR A 67 -9.96 -6.81 1.19
N THR A 68 -9.59 -7.92 0.55
CA THR A 68 -9.04 -9.11 1.20
C THR A 68 -7.75 -9.48 0.49
N CYS A 69 -6.70 -9.74 1.23
CA CYS A 69 -5.40 -10.04 0.62
C CYS A 69 -5.12 -11.53 0.50
N LYS A 70 -5.57 -12.34 1.46
CA LYS A 70 -5.27 -13.79 1.50
C LYS A 70 -3.81 -14.05 1.09
N ASP A 71 -3.61 -14.84 0.04
CA ASP A 71 -2.29 -15.10 -0.53
C ASP A 71 -1.97 -14.20 -1.74
N ARG A 72 -2.89 -13.33 -2.15
CA ARG A 72 -2.70 -12.45 -3.33
C ARG A 72 -1.78 -11.28 -3.07
N TRP A 73 -1.35 -11.09 -1.84
CA TRP A 73 -0.39 -10.03 -1.50
C TRP A 73 0.92 -10.16 -2.27
N ARG A 74 1.25 -11.38 -2.72
CA ARG A 74 2.48 -11.61 -3.49
C ARG A 74 2.50 -10.88 -4.82
N GLN A 75 1.32 -10.53 -5.35
CA GLN A 75 1.22 -9.83 -6.62
C GLN A 75 1.87 -8.45 -6.59
N ILE A 76 1.90 -7.80 -5.42
CA ILE A 76 2.48 -6.45 -5.32
C ILE A 76 4.01 -6.45 -5.32
N LEU A 77 4.65 -7.61 -5.09
CA LEU A 77 6.11 -7.68 -4.97
C LEU A 77 6.83 -7.22 -6.23
N ASN A 78 6.21 -7.38 -7.39
CA ASN A 78 6.81 -7.05 -8.67
C ASN A 78 6.26 -5.77 -9.29
N GLU A 79 5.43 -5.02 -8.57
CA GLU A 79 4.71 -3.89 -9.15
C GLU A 79 5.51 -2.59 -9.18
N ALA A 80 6.58 -2.49 -8.40
CA ALA A 80 7.38 -1.27 -8.33
C ALA A 80 8.81 -1.64 -7.91
N ASP A 81 9.62 -2.07 -8.87
CA ASP A 81 10.94 -2.64 -8.59
C ASP A 81 11.89 -1.66 -7.90
N ARG A 82 11.74 -0.36 -8.17
CA ARG A 82 12.58 0.67 -7.54
C ARG A 82 12.33 0.82 -6.04
N ILE A 83 11.19 0.36 -5.56
CA ILE A 83 10.77 0.56 -4.17
C ILE A 83 10.90 -0.77 -3.43
N PRO A 84 11.96 -0.96 -2.61
CA PRO A 84 12.20 -2.26 -1.98
C PRO A 84 11.17 -2.64 -0.93
N VAL A 85 10.64 -1.67 -0.18
CA VAL A 85 9.60 -1.93 0.82
C VAL A 85 8.25 -1.59 0.24
N LYS A 86 7.38 -2.60 0.11
CA LYS A 86 6.03 -2.40 -0.42
C LYS A 86 5.06 -2.20 0.73
N HIS A 87 4.07 -1.36 0.52
CA HIS A 87 2.99 -1.18 1.49
C HIS A 87 1.70 -1.77 0.90
N LEU A 88 0.95 -2.48 1.73
CA LEU A 88 -0.30 -3.12 1.32
C LEU A 88 -1.41 -2.74 2.30
N PHE A 89 -2.42 -2.05 1.82
CA PHE A 89 -3.61 -1.74 2.62
C PHE A 89 -4.66 -2.82 2.44
N THR A 90 -5.25 -3.28 3.53
CA THR A 90 -6.34 -4.25 3.48
C THR A 90 -7.38 -3.96 4.56
N LEU A 91 -8.61 -4.35 4.27
CA LEU A 91 -9.71 -4.37 5.24
C LEU A 91 -9.90 -5.75 5.86
N GLN A 92 -9.04 -6.71 5.52
CA GLN A 92 -9.13 -8.06 6.08
C GLN A 92 -8.89 -8.02 7.58
N GLN A 93 -9.80 -8.62 8.35
CA GLN A 93 -9.71 -8.64 9.80
C GLN A 93 -8.89 -9.85 10.27
N GLY A 94 -7.58 -9.71 10.14
CA GLY A 94 -6.67 -10.74 10.57
C GLY A 94 -6.05 -11.53 9.42
N VAL A 95 -4.78 -11.78 9.56
CA VAL A 95 -3.97 -12.60 8.65
C VAL A 95 -3.19 -13.55 9.54
N SER A 96 -3.02 -14.80 9.11
CA SER A 96 -2.33 -15.78 9.92
C SER A 96 -0.91 -15.32 10.27
N LYS A 97 -0.41 -15.76 11.41
CA LYS A 97 0.95 -15.43 11.85
C LYS A 97 1.99 -15.87 10.81
N ASN A 98 1.79 -17.02 10.19
CA ASN A 98 2.71 -17.50 9.16
C ASN A 98 2.72 -16.57 7.94
N GLN A 99 1.57 -16.11 7.50
CA GLN A 99 1.46 -15.14 6.41
C GLN A 99 2.12 -13.81 6.77
N LEU A 100 1.89 -13.32 7.98
CA LEU A 100 2.52 -12.09 8.45
C LEU A 100 4.04 -12.21 8.45
N ALA A 101 4.56 -13.36 8.90
CA ALA A 101 5.99 -13.59 8.89
C ALA A 101 6.56 -13.58 7.46
N GLU A 102 5.84 -14.19 6.51
CA GLU A 102 6.26 -14.17 5.10
C GLU A 102 6.23 -12.76 4.52
N MET A 103 5.17 -12.01 4.78
CA MET A 103 5.06 -10.61 4.34
C MET A 103 6.24 -9.80 4.84
N TYR A 104 6.55 -9.94 6.12
CA TYR A 104 7.63 -9.20 6.74
C TYR A 104 8.98 -9.55 6.12
N ARG A 105 9.22 -10.85 5.86
CA ARG A 105 10.46 -11.29 5.20
C ARG A 105 10.58 -10.74 3.79
N GLU A 106 9.46 -10.62 3.08
CA GLU A 106 9.44 -10.08 1.71
C GLU A 106 9.36 -8.55 1.69
N LYS A 107 9.51 -7.92 2.85
CA LYS A 107 9.49 -6.46 3.01
C LYS A 107 8.15 -5.85 2.58
N VAL A 108 7.05 -6.54 2.90
CA VAL A 108 5.71 -6.01 2.73
C VAL A 108 5.23 -5.48 4.08
N CYS A 109 4.96 -4.19 4.14
CA CYS A 109 4.41 -3.54 5.32
C CYS A 109 2.90 -3.48 5.20
N LEU A 110 2.19 -4.15 6.10
CA LEU A 110 0.74 -4.17 6.10
C LEU A 110 0.20 -2.89 6.72
N VAL A 111 -0.76 -2.27 6.04
CA VAL A 111 -1.45 -1.06 6.50
C VAL A 111 -2.92 -1.40 6.67
N VAL A 112 -3.50 -1.10 7.82
CA VAL A 112 -4.90 -1.41 8.12
C VAL A 112 -5.54 -0.22 8.83
N PRO A 113 -6.88 -0.12 8.86
CA PRO A 113 -7.53 0.86 9.72
C PRO A 113 -7.11 0.65 11.17
N LYS A 114 -6.88 1.72 11.90
CA LYS A 114 -6.39 1.66 13.28
C LYS A 114 -7.19 0.68 14.16
N PRO A 115 -8.53 0.67 14.14
CA PRO A 115 -9.29 -0.26 14.97
C PRO A 115 -9.05 -1.74 14.64
N TYR A 116 -8.50 -2.04 13.48
CA TYR A 116 -8.29 -3.44 13.03
C TYR A 116 -7.01 -4.05 13.57
N ILE A 117 -6.10 -3.25 14.12
CA ILE A 117 -4.81 -3.76 14.64
C ILE A 117 -5.03 -4.89 15.64
N ARG A 118 -6.05 -4.77 16.49
CA ARG A 118 -6.35 -5.75 17.54
C ARG A 118 -6.69 -7.15 17.04
N TYR A 119 -7.02 -7.28 15.73
CA TYR A 119 -7.38 -8.58 15.15
C TYR A 119 -6.18 -9.39 14.71
N PHE A 120 -4.99 -8.82 14.79
CA PHE A 120 -3.76 -9.46 14.34
C PHE A 120 -2.97 -10.00 15.52
N ASP A 121 -2.07 -10.95 15.23
CA ASP A 121 -1.23 -11.57 16.27
C ASP A 121 -0.43 -10.49 17.02
N GLU A 122 -0.44 -10.56 18.35
CA GLU A 122 0.22 -9.55 19.20
C GLU A 122 1.69 -9.34 18.85
N SER A 123 2.38 -10.41 18.46
CA SER A 123 3.80 -10.32 18.12
C SER A 123 4.08 -9.50 16.87
N PHE A 124 3.04 -9.23 16.05
CA PHE A 124 3.18 -8.45 14.83
C PHE A 124 2.46 -7.10 14.86
N GLN A 125 1.70 -6.81 15.92
CA GLN A 125 0.89 -5.58 15.95
C GLN A 125 1.74 -4.32 15.84
N ASP A 126 2.92 -4.30 16.43
CA ASP A 126 3.83 -3.15 16.34
C ASP A 126 4.46 -2.99 14.96
N LYS A 127 4.40 -4.02 14.12
CA LYS A 127 4.94 -4.00 12.76
C LYS A 127 3.87 -3.68 11.72
N ILE A 128 2.59 -3.67 12.11
CA ILE A 128 1.48 -3.33 11.23
C ILE A 128 1.21 -1.84 11.40
N MET A 129 1.08 -1.14 10.29
CA MET A 129 0.96 0.31 10.30
C MET A 129 -0.53 0.71 10.25
N PRO A 130 -1.03 1.47 11.23
CA PRO A 130 -2.37 2.07 11.09
C PRO A 130 -2.39 3.06 9.93
N LEU A 131 -3.54 3.20 9.27
CA LEU A 131 -3.67 4.09 8.12
C LEU A 131 -3.29 5.53 8.46
N ASN A 132 -3.66 6.03 9.64
CA ASN A 132 -3.30 7.39 10.05
C ASN A 132 -1.79 7.56 10.21
N VAL A 133 -1.09 6.52 10.64
CA VAL A 133 0.37 6.53 10.71
C VAL A 133 0.98 6.51 9.30
N PHE A 134 0.39 5.72 8.39
CA PHE A 134 0.85 5.67 7.01
C PHE A 134 0.75 7.04 6.34
N THR A 135 -0.38 7.74 6.48
CA THR A 135 -0.53 9.07 5.89
C THR A 135 0.48 10.06 6.46
N GLY A 136 0.75 9.98 7.75
CA GLY A 136 1.79 10.79 8.39
C GLY A 136 3.18 10.48 7.88
N PHE A 137 3.47 9.22 7.66
CA PHE A 137 4.75 8.75 7.11
C PHE A 137 4.97 9.32 5.69
N VAL A 138 3.95 9.23 4.84
CA VAL A 138 4.01 9.78 3.48
C VAL A 138 4.20 11.29 3.53
N LYS A 139 3.42 11.98 4.37
CA LYS A 139 3.48 13.43 4.50
C LYS A 139 4.86 13.89 4.94
N ALA A 140 5.45 13.21 5.90
CA ALA A 140 6.79 13.53 6.38
C ALA A 140 7.83 13.43 5.26
N LYS A 141 7.73 12.41 4.42
CA LYS A 141 8.64 12.29 3.28
C LYS A 141 8.43 13.41 2.26
N GLN A 142 7.18 13.76 1.98
CA GLN A 142 6.88 14.82 1.01
C GLN A 142 7.28 16.19 1.50
N ASN A 143 7.23 16.42 2.79
CA ASN A 143 7.66 17.70 3.37
C ASN A 143 9.17 17.93 3.27
N ARG A 144 9.96 16.89 3.00
CA ARG A 144 11.41 17.02 2.81
C ARG A 144 11.80 17.29 1.36
N LEU A 145 10.84 17.22 0.44
CA LEU A 145 11.10 17.42 -0.99
C LEU A 145 11.12 18.90 -1.39
#